data_28e6176fb636272140a52fe737f6fe9c
#
_entry.id   28e6176fb636272140a52fe737f6fe9c
#
_cell.length_a   1.000
_cell.length_b   1.000
_cell.length_c   1.000
_cell.angle_alpha   90.00
_cell.angle_beta   90.00
_cell.angle_gamma   90.00
#
_symmetry.space_group_name_H-M   'P 1'
#
loop_
_entity.id
_entity.type
_entity.pdbx_description
1 polymer ?
#
loop_
_entity_poly.entity_id
_entity_poly.type
_entity_poly.pdbx_seq_one_letter_code
_entity_poly.pdbx_strand_id
1 'polypeptide(L)'
;MEIYLEDGGLRPFRAILECPGSSSSNAVAIRNTGQMEFPLTAGLEVDTSLEHYGPNNAPANILMDHTDSSFRPIQGGAVFTTPFAPDVSSVQIALCSDGRPIHARVELLQGPNNNKQVMEVYTEDGNERPFYMIVETPGEGNVVRVVNTATVEFPLMAAIEPYLIDEDFGYDNDNEYRGRGDGGMSWDKARY
;
A
#
# COMPACT_ATOMS: atom_id res chain seq x y z
N MET A 1 -12.99 10.06 3.59
CA MET A 1 -11.55 9.77 3.45
C MET A 1 -10.82 11.05 3.07
N GLU A 2 -9.67 11.30 3.67
CA GLU A 2 -8.77 12.39 3.32
C GLU A 2 -7.40 11.82 2.99
N ILE A 3 -6.73 12.37 1.97
CA ILE A 3 -5.48 11.80 1.45
C ILE A 3 -4.46 12.92 1.26
N TYR A 4 -3.27 12.71 1.80
CA TYR A 4 -2.08 13.48 1.51
C TYR A 4 -1.08 12.63 0.73
N LEU A 5 -0.56 13.16 -0.38
CA LEU A 5 0.47 12.55 -1.21
C LEU A 5 1.61 13.55 -1.38
N GLU A 6 2.84 13.17 -1.01
CA GLU A 6 4.02 14.01 -1.24
C GLU A 6 4.38 14.06 -2.73
N ASP A 7 4.30 12.92 -3.41
CA ASP A 7 4.57 12.78 -4.85
C ASP A 7 3.55 11.84 -5.49
N GLY A 8 2.49 12.42 -6.04
CA GLY A 8 1.42 11.66 -6.69
C GLY A 8 1.82 11.03 -8.02
N GLY A 9 2.91 11.48 -8.66
CA GLY A 9 3.44 10.87 -9.88
C GLY A 9 4.18 9.56 -9.62
N LEU A 10 4.97 9.53 -8.55
CA LEU A 10 5.72 8.35 -8.13
C LEU A 10 4.86 7.37 -7.30
N ARG A 11 3.91 7.90 -6.54
CA ARG A 11 3.04 7.14 -5.63
C ARG A 11 1.58 7.49 -5.85
N PRO A 12 0.98 7.07 -6.99
CA PRO A 12 -0.43 7.30 -7.22
C PRO A 12 -1.27 6.57 -6.17
N PHE A 13 -2.35 7.21 -5.74
CA PHE A 13 -3.31 6.57 -4.84
C PHE A 13 -4.30 5.71 -5.62
N ARG A 14 -4.50 4.48 -5.16
CA ARG A 14 -5.49 3.54 -5.69
C ARG A 14 -6.26 2.89 -4.54
N ALA A 15 -7.58 2.97 -4.60
CA ALA A 15 -8.46 2.32 -3.63
C ALA A 15 -9.69 1.76 -4.30
N ILE A 16 -10.28 0.76 -3.67
CA ILE A 16 -11.57 0.19 -4.04
C ILE A 16 -12.57 0.60 -2.98
N LEU A 17 -13.68 1.17 -3.42
CA LEU A 17 -14.77 1.61 -2.58
C LEU A 17 -15.98 0.71 -2.82
N GLU A 18 -16.37 -0.04 -1.81
CA GLU A 18 -17.58 -0.84 -1.86
C GLU A 18 -18.81 0.06 -1.82
N CYS A 19 -19.72 -0.16 -2.75
CA CYS A 19 -20.97 0.56 -2.87
C CYS A 19 -22.16 -0.38 -2.68
N PRO A 20 -22.37 -0.94 -1.48
CA PRO A 20 -23.44 -1.90 -1.24
C PRO A 20 -24.82 -1.22 -1.36
N GLY A 21 -25.78 -1.97 -1.84
CA GLY A 21 -27.18 -1.58 -1.83
C GLY A 21 -27.79 -1.43 -3.22
N SER A 22 -28.95 -2.05 -3.40
CA SER A 22 -29.70 -2.06 -4.64
C SER A 22 -30.74 -0.94 -4.76
N SER A 23 -30.99 -0.18 -3.68
CA SER A 23 -32.13 0.76 -3.60
C SER A 23 -31.72 2.23 -3.43
N SER A 24 -30.47 2.53 -3.17
CA SER A 24 -29.96 3.90 -3.03
C SER A 24 -28.89 4.18 -4.08
N SER A 25 -28.90 5.40 -4.64
CA SER A 25 -27.82 5.86 -5.50
C SER A 25 -26.59 6.14 -4.65
N ASN A 26 -25.50 5.42 -4.90
CA ASN A 26 -24.20 5.77 -4.35
C ASN A 26 -23.56 6.87 -5.20
N ALA A 27 -22.84 7.78 -4.58
CA ALA A 27 -22.12 8.84 -5.26
C ALA A 27 -20.71 8.96 -4.67
N VAL A 28 -19.72 9.11 -5.54
CA VAL A 28 -18.35 9.43 -5.14
C VAL A 28 -18.08 10.88 -5.47
N ALA A 29 -17.63 11.65 -4.48
CA ALA A 29 -17.21 13.04 -4.66
C ALA A 29 -15.72 13.15 -4.36
N ILE A 30 -14.97 13.73 -5.30
CA ILE A 30 -13.54 14.00 -5.16
C ILE A 30 -13.36 15.51 -5.08
N ARG A 31 -12.65 15.97 -4.04
CA ARG A 31 -12.35 17.37 -3.83
C ARG A 31 -10.85 17.56 -3.66
N ASN A 32 -10.26 18.41 -4.49
CA ASN A 32 -8.91 18.89 -4.25
C ASN A 32 -8.94 19.97 -3.15
N THR A 33 -8.27 19.71 -2.04
CA THR A 33 -8.12 20.63 -0.91
C THR A 33 -6.77 21.35 -0.91
N GLY A 34 -5.88 20.99 -1.86
CA GLY A 34 -4.59 21.63 -2.05
C GLY A 34 -4.70 23.06 -2.62
N GLN A 35 -3.57 23.73 -2.68
CA GLN A 35 -3.48 25.05 -3.29
C GLN A 35 -3.70 24.96 -4.80
N MET A 36 -4.05 26.08 -5.42
CA MET A 36 -4.44 26.14 -6.83
C MET A 36 -3.34 25.71 -7.80
N GLU A 37 -2.08 25.87 -7.43
CA GLU A 37 -0.90 25.46 -8.19
C GLU A 37 -0.65 23.93 -8.16
N PHE A 38 -1.38 23.18 -7.33
CA PHE A 38 -1.27 21.73 -7.24
C PHE A 38 -2.53 21.06 -7.81
N PRO A 39 -2.66 20.94 -9.14
CA PRO A 39 -3.81 20.27 -9.74
C PRO A 39 -3.78 18.76 -9.44
N LEU A 40 -4.96 18.18 -9.25
CA LEU A 40 -5.18 16.76 -9.05
C LEU A 40 -5.79 16.17 -10.32
N THR A 41 -5.26 15.02 -10.75
CA THR A 41 -5.92 14.16 -11.74
C THR A 41 -6.52 12.96 -11.02
N ALA A 42 -7.80 12.69 -11.25
CA ALA A 42 -8.49 11.56 -10.66
C ALA A 42 -9.25 10.77 -11.74
N GLY A 43 -9.20 9.45 -11.66
CA GLY A 43 -10.01 8.52 -12.43
C GLY A 43 -10.98 7.79 -11.50
N LEU A 44 -12.17 7.48 -12.00
CA LEU A 44 -13.16 6.65 -11.34
C LEU A 44 -13.64 5.60 -12.33
N GLU A 45 -13.49 4.34 -11.98
CA GLU A 45 -14.05 3.21 -12.73
C GLU A 45 -15.14 2.56 -11.90
N VAL A 46 -16.22 2.14 -12.56
CA VAL A 46 -17.32 1.44 -11.91
C VAL A 46 -17.36 0.04 -12.49
N ASP A 47 -17.11 -0.95 -11.65
CA ASP A 47 -17.29 -2.35 -12.03
C ASP A 47 -18.72 -2.79 -11.62
N THR A 48 -19.53 -3.10 -12.63
CA THR A 48 -20.88 -3.62 -12.45
C THR A 48 -20.98 -5.11 -12.78
N SER A 49 -19.86 -5.76 -13.10
CA SER A 49 -19.84 -7.17 -13.47
C SER A 49 -19.98 -8.04 -12.21
N LEU A 50 -21.18 -8.53 -11.96
CA LEU A 50 -21.46 -9.52 -10.90
C LEU A 50 -20.70 -10.85 -11.12
N GLU A 51 -20.09 -11.04 -12.28
CA GLU A 51 -19.32 -12.25 -12.60
C GLU A 51 -17.92 -12.24 -11.98
N HIS A 52 -17.34 -11.06 -11.73
CA HIS A 52 -16.02 -10.94 -11.12
C HIS A 52 -16.09 -10.75 -9.59
N TYR A 53 -17.18 -10.16 -9.12
CA TYR A 53 -17.35 -9.81 -7.72
C TYR A 53 -18.73 -10.26 -7.25
N GLY A 54 -18.93 -11.58 -7.09
CA GLY A 54 -20.07 -12.06 -6.30
C GLY A 54 -19.95 -11.51 -4.86
N PRO A 55 -21.01 -11.60 -4.04
CA PRO A 55 -21.00 -11.10 -2.66
C PRO A 55 -19.86 -11.67 -1.80
N ASN A 56 -19.19 -12.73 -2.28
CA ASN A 56 -18.02 -13.34 -1.64
C ASN A 56 -16.70 -13.05 -2.34
N ASN A 57 -16.68 -12.26 -3.42
CA ASN A 57 -15.51 -12.01 -4.26
C ASN A 57 -15.15 -10.52 -4.35
N ALA A 58 -15.64 -9.68 -3.46
CA ALA A 58 -15.10 -8.32 -3.32
C ALA A 58 -13.58 -8.40 -3.06
N PRO A 59 -12.75 -7.51 -3.60
CA PRO A 59 -11.30 -7.56 -3.42
C PRO A 59 -10.89 -7.67 -1.95
N ALA A 60 -11.59 -6.98 -1.07
CA ALA A 60 -11.39 -7.12 0.37
C ALA A 60 -11.76 -8.53 0.87
N ASN A 61 -12.82 -9.17 0.33
CA ASN A 61 -13.21 -10.53 0.68
C ASN A 61 -12.27 -11.58 0.09
N ILE A 62 -11.71 -11.35 -1.11
CA ILE A 62 -10.67 -12.22 -1.68
C ILE A 62 -9.44 -12.22 -0.78
N LEU A 63 -9.04 -11.04 -0.30
CA LEU A 63 -7.96 -10.95 0.67
C LEU A 63 -8.34 -11.65 1.98
N MET A 64 -9.57 -11.50 2.46
CA MET A 64 -10.07 -12.17 3.66
C MET A 64 -10.14 -13.69 3.50
N ASP A 65 -10.52 -14.21 2.34
CA ASP A 65 -10.67 -15.64 2.07
C ASP A 65 -9.31 -16.34 1.94
N HIS A 66 -8.30 -15.65 1.41
CA HIS A 66 -6.95 -16.19 1.23
C HIS A 66 -6.01 -15.97 2.42
N THR A 67 -6.34 -15.09 3.35
CA THR A 67 -5.41 -14.59 4.37
C THR A 67 -6.02 -14.49 5.77
N ASP A 68 -6.87 -15.43 6.13
CA ASP A 68 -7.44 -15.53 7.49
C ASP A 68 -6.33 -15.47 8.59
N SER A 69 -5.09 -15.82 8.21
CA SER A 69 -3.91 -15.74 9.06
C SER A 69 -3.20 -14.37 9.07
N SER A 70 -3.45 -13.49 8.11
CA SER A 70 -2.73 -12.21 7.99
C SER A 70 -3.44 -11.04 8.67
N PHE A 71 -4.75 -11.15 8.89
CA PHE A 71 -5.49 -10.12 9.60
C PHE A 71 -5.05 -10.02 11.07
N ARG A 72 -4.71 -8.82 11.49
CA ARG A 72 -4.33 -8.49 12.86
C ARG A 72 -5.34 -7.54 13.48
N PRO A 73 -5.81 -7.83 14.71
CA PRO A 73 -6.67 -6.90 15.44
C PRO A 73 -5.84 -5.70 15.92
N ILE A 74 -6.33 -4.51 15.64
CA ILE A 74 -5.77 -3.24 16.12
C ILE A 74 -6.81 -2.59 17.02
N GLN A 75 -6.53 -2.54 18.32
CA GLN A 75 -7.41 -1.88 19.29
C GLN A 75 -7.46 -0.36 19.03
N GLY A 76 -8.55 0.28 19.44
CA GLY A 76 -8.65 1.73 19.35
C GLY A 76 -7.49 2.42 20.09
N GLY A 77 -6.87 3.39 19.44
CA GLY A 77 -5.66 4.06 19.91
C GLY A 77 -4.35 3.30 19.67
N ALA A 78 -4.40 2.05 19.17
CA ALA A 78 -3.21 1.25 18.92
C ALA A 78 -2.65 1.47 17.51
N VAL A 79 -1.39 1.05 17.33
CA VAL A 79 -0.62 1.19 16.09
C VAL A 79 -0.10 -0.17 15.66
N PHE A 80 -0.22 -0.47 14.38
CA PHE A 80 0.39 -1.62 13.74
C PHE A 80 1.35 -1.15 12.65
N THR A 81 2.58 -1.65 12.64
CA THR A 81 3.65 -1.20 11.75
C THR A 81 4.30 -2.40 11.07
N THR A 82 4.44 -2.33 9.75
CA THR A 82 5.04 -3.38 8.92
C THR A 82 6.12 -2.78 8.02
N PRO A 83 7.39 -3.14 8.20
CA PRO A 83 8.47 -2.79 7.27
C PRO A 83 8.44 -3.73 6.06
N PHE A 84 8.89 -3.23 4.91
CA PHE A 84 9.01 -3.98 3.67
C PHE A 84 10.44 -3.98 3.15
N ALA A 85 10.79 -5.09 2.49
CA ALA A 85 12.05 -5.24 1.80
C ALA A 85 12.08 -4.36 0.53
N PRO A 86 13.27 -3.97 0.03
CA PRO A 86 13.40 -3.08 -1.12
C PRO A 86 12.83 -3.62 -2.43
N ASP A 87 12.72 -4.94 -2.56
CA ASP A 87 12.13 -5.65 -3.70
C ASP A 87 10.59 -5.60 -3.74
N VAL A 88 9.94 -5.17 -2.66
CA VAL A 88 8.49 -4.96 -2.63
C VAL A 88 8.16 -3.62 -3.27
N SER A 89 7.65 -3.65 -4.49
CA SER A 89 7.33 -2.43 -5.27
C SER A 89 5.94 -1.86 -4.97
N SER A 90 5.02 -2.68 -4.45
CA SER A 90 3.74 -2.20 -3.93
C SER A 90 3.17 -3.11 -2.86
N VAL A 91 2.30 -2.55 -2.02
CA VAL A 91 1.69 -3.19 -0.86
C VAL A 91 0.19 -3.03 -0.92
N GLN A 92 -0.54 -4.09 -0.63
CA GLN A 92 -1.98 -4.08 -0.45
C GLN A 92 -2.33 -3.99 1.03
N ILE A 93 -3.37 -3.21 1.32
CA ILE A 93 -3.86 -2.96 2.66
C ILE A 93 -5.36 -3.15 2.66
N ALA A 94 -5.86 -4.01 3.55
CA ALA A 94 -7.28 -4.19 3.79
C ALA A 94 -7.61 -3.85 5.24
N LEU A 95 -8.71 -3.10 5.44
CA LEU A 95 -9.25 -2.75 6.75
C LEU A 95 -10.71 -3.19 6.82
N CYS A 96 -11.09 -3.90 7.86
CA CYS A 96 -12.46 -4.29 8.12
C CYS A 96 -12.79 -4.27 9.63
N SER A 97 -14.05 -4.45 9.96
CA SER A 97 -14.52 -4.62 11.33
C SER A 97 -15.69 -5.60 11.39
N ASP A 98 -16.21 -5.85 12.55
CA ASP A 98 -17.39 -6.69 12.80
C ASP A 98 -18.72 -5.93 12.63
N GLY A 99 -18.79 -4.94 11.74
CA GLY A 99 -19.94 -4.07 11.52
C GLY A 99 -19.86 -2.74 12.28
N ARG A 100 -18.76 -2.50 12.98
CA ARG A 100 -18.50 -1.24 13.67
C ARG A 100 -17.85 -0.22 12.73
N PRO A 101 -17.98 1.08 13.04
CA PRO A 101 -17.26 2.10 12.28
C PRO A 101 -15.76 1.90 12.30
N ILE A 102 -15.11 2.14 11.15
CA ILE A 102 -13.66 2.20 11.05
C ILE A 102 -13.24 3.68 11.09
N HIS A 103 -12.33 4.00 11.98
CA HIS A 103 -11.57 5.24 12.00
C HIS A 103 -10.09 4.86 11.99
N ALA A 104 -9.43 5.01 10.88
CA ALA A 104 -8.04 4.62 10.74
C ALA A 104 -7.23 5.68 10.02
N ARG A 105 -5.96 5.76 10.38
CA ARG A 105 -4.96 6.51 9.65
C ARG A 105 -3.91 5.54 9.15
N VAL A 106 -3.74 5.51 7.84
CA VAL A 106 -2.72 4.70 7.18
C VAL A 106 -1.61 5.64 6.71
N GLU A 107 -0.38 5.29 7.00
CA GLU A 107 0.79 6.09 6.66
C GLU A 107 1.82 5.23 5.95
N LEU A 108 2.31 5.72 4.81
CA LEU A 108 3.52 5.23 4.19
C LEU A 108 4.68 6.14 4.60
N LEU A 109 5.67 5.55 5.24
CA LEU A 109 6.90 6.21 5.63
C LEU A 109 8.07 5.68 4.80
N GLN A 110 9.02 6.55 4.49
CA GLN A 110 10.30 6.17 3.92
C GLN A 110 11.42 6.83 4.73
N GLY A 111 12.01 6.03 5.61
CA GLY A 111 12.92 6.51 6.65
C GLY A 111 12.19 7.07 7.89
N PRO A 112 12.93 7.50 8.91
CA PRO A 112 12.36 7.90 10.20
C PRO A 112 11.50 9.16 10.06
N ASN A 113 10.23 9.05 10.45
CA ASN A 113 9.23 10.14 10.46
C ASN A 113 9.03 10.89 9.13
N ASN A 114 9.37 10.25 8.00
CA ASN A 114 9.20 10.82 6.67
C ASN A 114 7.95 10.24 6.02
N ASN A 115 6.81 10.88 6.24
CA ASN A 115 5.53 10.48 5.65
C ASN A 115 5.51 10.82 4.17
N LYS A 116 5.38 9.80 3.32
CA LYS A 116 5.22 9.92 1.87
C LYS A 116 3.76 9.99 1.46
N GLN A 117 2.92 9.22 2.15
CA GLN A 117 1.48 9.23 1.98
C GLN A 117 0.80 9.13 3.36
N VAL A 118 -0.31 9.82 3.51
CA VAL A 118 -1.18 9.72 4.68
C VAL A 118 -2.61 9.64 4.19
N MET A 119 -3.34 8.62 4.64
CA MET A 119 -4.74 8.40 4.32
C MET A 119 -5.53 8.30 5.61
N GLU A 120 -6.49 9.19 5.79
CA GLU A 120 -7.47 9.10 6.87
C GLU A 120 -8.76 8.48 6.35
N VAL A 121 -9.10 7.33 6.90
CA VAL A 121 -10.21 6.49 6.45
C VAL A 121 -11.30 6.51 7.50
N TYR A 122 -12.53 6.75 7.04
CA TYR A 122 -13.74 6.56 7.82
C TYR A 122 -14.74 5.76 7.02
N THR A 123 -15.27 4.70 7.62
CA THR A 123 -16.45 3.99 7.13
C THR A 123 -17.44 3.82 8.29
N GLU A 124 -18.73 3.90 8.00
CA GLU A 124 -19.78 3.75 9.02
C GLU A 124 -19.94 2.30 9.46
N ASP A 125 -19.77 1.36 8.55
CA ASP A 125 -19.83 -0.08 8.78
C ASP A 125 -18.66 -0.75 8.07
N GLY A 126 -17.70 -1.27 8.83
CA GLY A 126 -16.49 -1.89 8.27
C GLY A 126 -16.69 -3.32 7.80
N ASN A 127 -17.88 -3.92 7.98
CA ASN A 127 -18.23 -5.21 7.40
C ASN A 127 -18.90 -5.05 6.04
N GLU A 128 -19.87 -4.13 5.92
CA GLU A 128 -20.52 -3.85 4.63
C GLU A 128 -19.65 -3.04 3.67
N ARG A 129 -18.77 -2.22 4.22
CA ARG A 129 -17.86 -1.33 3.48
C ARG A 129 -16.45 -1.45 4.00
N PRO A 130 -15.81 -2.63 3.83
CA PRO A 130 -14.41 -2.78 4.11
C PRO A 130 -13.61 -1.84 3.20
N PHE A 131 -12.45 -1.41 3.66
CA PHE A 131 -11.59 -0.52 2.90
C PHE A 131 -10.38 -1.29 2.36
N TYR A 132 -10.13 -1.15 1.06
CA TYR A 132 -9.01 -1.76 0.37
C TYR A 132 -8.25 -0.72 -0.44
N MET A 133 -6.92 -0.75 -0.34
CA MET A 133 -6.04 0.12 -1.11
C MET A 133 -4.76 -0.59 -1.52
N ILE A 134 -4.12 -0.05 -2.56
CA ILE A 134 -2.76 -0.38 -2.97
C ILE A 134 -1.90 0.87 -2.84
N VAL A 135 -0.72 0.69 -2.26
CA VAL A 135 0.26 1.75 -2.02
C VAL A 135 1.55 1.36 -2.72
N GLU A 136 2.07 2.26 -3.56
CA GLU A 136 3.37 2.07 -4.21
C GLU A 136 4.50 2.34 -3.19
N THR A 137 5.48 1.43 -3.16
CA THR A 137 6.60 1.45 -2.22
C THR A 137 7.96 1.50 -2.93
N PRO A 138 8.18 2.47 -3.84
CA PRO A 138 9.42 2.54 -4.61
C PRO A 138 10.62 2.83 -3.69
N GLY A 139 11.74 2.16 -3.98
CA GLY A 139 13.00 2.35 -3.26
C GLY A 139 13.04 1.64 -1.90
N GLU A 140 14.01 2.01 -1.09
CA GLU A 140 14.31 1.33 0.17
C GLU A 140 13.68 2.01 1.39
N GLY A 141 13.55 1.24 2.49
CA GLY A 141 13.16 1.74 3.79
C GLY A 141 11.67 2.09 3.92
N ASN A 142 10.83 1.49 3.08
CA ASN A 142 9.39 1.67 3.14
C ASN A 142 8.78 0.94 4.35
N VAL A 143 7.90 1.64 5.04
CA VAL A 143 7.18 1.15 6.21
C VAL A 143 5.74 1.59 6.10
N VAL A 144 4.80 0.65 6.22
CA VAL A 144 3.37 0.95 6.35
C VAL A 144 2.99 0.93 7.82
N ARG A 145 2.30 1.97 8.26
CA ARG A 145 1.79 2.11 9.62
C ARG A 145 0.28 2.34 9.58
N VAL A 146 -0.46 1.49 10.27
CA VAL A 146 -1.91 1.65 10.48
C VAL A 146 -2.14 2.04 11.92
N VAL A 147 -2.81 3.16 12.13
CA VAL A 147 -3.23 3.68 13.42
C VAL A 147 -4.74 3.57 13.50
N ASN A 148 -5.26 2.84 14.47
CA ASN A 148 -6.69 2.89 14.79
C ASN A 148 -6.95 4.15 15.62
N THR A 149 -7.58 5.16 15.02
CA THR A 149 -7.84 6.45 15.67
C THR A 149 -9.17 6.47 16.42
N ALA A 150 -9.91 5.35 16.42
CA ALA A 150 -11.13 5.20 17.20
C ALA A 150 -10.83 5.00 18.70
N THR A 151 -11.89 5.04 19.51
CA THR A 151 -11.80 4.69 20.94
C THR A 151 -11.61 3.19 21.15
N VAL A 152 -11.22 2.78 22.35
CA VAL A 152 -10.84 1.38 22.68
C VAL A 152 -11.94 0.37 22.34
N GLU A 153 -13.20 0.78 22.37
CA GLU A 153 -14.35 -0.07 22.10
C GLU A 153 -14.51 -0.43 20.61
N PHE A 154 -13.75 0.22 19.73
CA PHE A 154 -13.85 0.02 18.29
C PHE A 154 -12.56 -0.58 17.72
N PRO A 155 -12.29 -1.88 17.95
CA PRO A 155 -11.18 -2.55 17.29
C PRO A 155 -11.45 -2.67 15.78
N LEU A 156 -10.41 -2.61 14.98
CA LEU A 156 -10.44 -2.95 13.56
C LEU A 156 -9.50 -4.13 13.28
N MET A 157 -9.73 -4.80 12.17
CA MET A 157 -8.84 -5.81 11.60
C MET A 157 -8.10 -5.22 10.42
N ALA A 158 -6.80 -5.39 10.36
CA ALA A 158 -5.96 -4.95 9.24
C ALA A 158 -5.11 -6.10 8.70
N ALA A 159 -5.06 -6.22 7.37
CA ALA A 159 -4.09 -7.02 6.65
C ALA A 159 -3.20 -6.11 5.82
N ILE A 160 -1.89 -6.33 5.88
CA ILE A 160 -0.88 -5.55 5.14
C ILE A 160 0.09 -6.55 4.53
N GLU A 161 0.09 -6.67 3.20
CA GLU A 161 0.85 -7.69 2.48
C GLU A 161 1.51 -7.11 1.23
N PRO A 162 2.64 -7.66 0.77
CA PRO A 162 3.17 -7.37 -0.55
C PRO A 162 2.11 -7.62 -1.63
N TYR A 163 2.00 -6.70 -2.58
CA TYR A 163 1.14 -6.85 -3.76
C TYR A 163 1.96 -7.16 -5.01
N LEU A 164 3.03 -6.40 -5.24
CA LEU A 164 4.00 -6.65 -6.30
C LEU A 164 5.40 -6.75 -5.71
N ILE A 165 6.14 -7.77 -6.12
CA ILE A 165 7.54 -7.99 -5.77
C ILE A 165 8.34 -7.93 -7.06
N ASP A 166 9.40 -7.17 -7.06
CA ASP A 166 10.29 -6.98 -8.21
C ASP A 166 11.32 -8.11 -8.24
N GLU A 167 11.11 -9.11 -9.09
CA GLU A 167 11.98 -10.30 -9.19
C GLU A 167 13.38 -9.96 -9.70
N ASP A 168 13.52 -8.84 -10.41
CA ASP A 168 14.79 -8.37 -10.97
C ASP A 168 15.60 -7.51 -9.99
N PHE A 169 15.08 -7.25 -8.80
CA PHE A 169 15.77 -6.46 -7.79
C PHE A 169 17.01 -7.20 -7.27
N GLY A 170 18.18 -6.69 -7.61
CA GLY A 170 19.47 -7.24 -7.14
C GLY A 170 20.24 -8.03 -8.18
N TYR A 171 19.76 -8.18 -9.41
CA TYR A 171 20.54 -8.80 -10.51
C TYR A 171 21.39 -7.78 -11.28
N ASP A 172 21.50 -6.53 -10.82
CA ASP A 172 22.40 -5.55 -11.43
C ASP A 172 23.85 -5.76 -11.03
N ASN A 173 24.60 -6.39 -11.96
CA ASN A 173 26.01 -6.10 -12.26
C ASN A 173 27.14 -6.48 -11.31
N ASP A 174 27.20 -7.70 -10.81
CA ASP A 174 28.51 -8.28 -10.45
C ASP A 174 29.30 -8.84 -11.64
N ASN A 175 28.78 -8.77 -12.88
CA ASN A 175 29.45 -9.33 -14.07
C ASN A 175 30.22 -8.33 -14.93
N GLU A 176 30.24 -7.03 -14.65
CA GLU A 176 30.97 -6.07 -15.48
C GLU A 176 32.40 -5.78 -15.00
N TYR A 177 32.86 -6.33 -13.86
CA TYR A 177 34.20 -6.15 -13.36
C TYR A 177 35.15 -7.37 -13.56
N ARG A 178 34.72 -8.43 -14.26
CA ARG A 178 35.57 -9.60 -14.56
C ARG A 178 36.11 -9.64 -16.00
N GLY A 179 36.43 -8.51 -16.58
CA GLY A 179 36.88 -8.49 -17.98
C GLY A 179 37.90 -7.44 -18.36
N ARG A 180 38.80 -7.03 -17.47
CA ARG A 180 39.99 -6.26 -17.90
C ARG A 180 41.12 -6.37 -16.87
N GLY A 181 42.00 -7.34 -17.06
CA GLY A 181 43.19 -7.45 -16.23
C GLY A 181 44.04 -8.66 -16.53
N ASP A 182 44.26 -8.95 -17.82
CA ASP A 182 45.37 -9.80 -18.18
C ASP A 182 46.33 -8.98 -19.08
N GLY A 183 47.18 -8.24 -18.44
CA GLY A 183 48.36 -7.58 -18.99
C GLY A 183 49.55 -8.03 -18.20
N GLY A 184 50.04 -9.25 -18.50
CA GLY A 184 51.25 -9.77 -17.93
C GLY A 184 52.42 -8.84 -18.15
N MET A 185 53.00 -8.31 -17.08
CA MET A 185 54.38 -7.81 -17.09
C MET A 185 55.30 -8.92 -16.64
N SER A 186 55.94 -9.56 -17.62
CA SER A 186 57.12 -10.40 -17.48
C SER A 186 58.29 -9.54 -16.94
N TRP A 187 58.76 -9.84 -15.74
CA TRP A 187 60.06 -9.38 -15.25
C TRP A 187 61.12 -10.43 -15.59
N ASP A 188 61.70 -10.30 -16.77
CA ASP A 188 62.86 -11.09 -17.11
C ASP A 188 64.14 -10.45 -16.53
N LYS A 189 64.93 -11.33 -15.99
CA LYS A 189 66.22 -11.19 -15.35
C LYS A 189 67.18 -10.24 -16.07
N ALA A 190 67.83 -9.36 -15.36
CA ALA A 190 69.15 -8.91 -15.68
C ALA A 190 70.08 -9.09 -14.48
N ARG A 191 71.02 -10.00 -14.64
CA ARG A 191 72.24 -10.13 -13.82
C ARG A 191 73.16 -8.96 -14.15
N TYR A 192 73.74 -8.37 -13.17
CA TYR A 192 75.15 -8.17 -12.85
C TYR A 192 75.25 -7.38 -11.56
#